data_3b1208349dbb2a67960f4b67e117e010
#
_entry.id   3b1208349dbb2a67960f4b67e117e010
#
_cell.length_a   1.000
_cell.length_b   1.000
_cell.length_c   1.000
_cell.angle_alpha   90.00
_cell.angle_beta   90.00
_cell.angle_gamma   90.00
#
_symmetry.space_group_name_H-M   'P 1'
#
loop_
_entity.id
_entity.type
_entity.pdbx_description
1 polymer ?
#
loop_
_entity_poly.entity_id
_entity_poly.type
_entity_poly.pdbx_seq_one_letter_code
_entity_poly.pdbx_strand_id
1 'polypeptide(L)'
;MLVTTPKSPTRLLPLCAVLAALCAVPAAAQDQAPTGEVTGAKILSHPSWFKESFLDLPEDVSEAAESGKHVILVMEMNGCPYCYKLVQENFATAPYRDFIQEHFDVIALNTKGDREVAVTEEMSMSEKELAELYQVRFTPTVVFLDASNRPVARVSGYRNRDDFKVVLDYVHERAYLQQTLNDYAAAKRPSEVYSFREHPQIQKIDDLASVADRPLALLFEDVACVACDALHDGHLADPEILEILKGLTLVRLDTRSEAPIIDPMGNATTPKALAASMGIQYTPSIVLFDRGREITRIESLLYRYHFGGVLEYVAGRHYERYPGSPFDYIDVKTAELTAAGKNVSIADE
;
A
#
# COMPACT_ATOMS: atom_id res chain seq x y z
N MET A 1 -69.16 4.92 -72.22
CA MET A 1 -69.04 6.39 -72.40
C MET A 1 -67.61 6.77 -72.34
N LEU A 2 -67.08 7.11 -73.55
CA LEU A 2 -65.69 7.59 -73.69
C LEU A 2 -65.58 9.03 -73.16
N VAL A 3 -64.54 9.33 -72.35
CA VAL A 3 -64.09 10.70 -72.22
C VAL A 3 -62.57 10.72 -72.28
N THR A 4 -62.13 11.49 -73.25
CA THR A 4 -60.81 11.71 -73.79
C THR A 4 -60.01 12.62 -72.88
N THR A 5 -58.69 12.29 -72.74
CA THR A 5 -57.67 13.13 -72.09
C THR A 5 -57.06 14.13 -73.06
N PRO A 6 -56.77 15.36 -72.69
CA PRO A 6 -55.87 16.22 -73.45
C PRO A 6 -54.42 16.13 -72.98
N LYS A 7 -53.49 16.06 -73.94
CA LYS A 7 -52.05 16.19 -73.82
C LYS A 7 -51.66 17.63 -73.39
N SER A 8 -50.73 17.75 -72.46
CA SER A 8 -50.08 18.99 -72.07
C SER A 8 -48.55 18.92 -72.43
N PRO A 9 -47.94 20.05 -72.84
CA PRO A 9 -46.65 20.06 -73.52
C PRO A 9 -45.46 20.07 -72.53
N THR A 10 -44.45 19.36 -72.98
CA THR A 10 -43.13 19.25 -72.37
C THR A 10 -42.40 20.60 -72.38
N ARG A 11 -42.06 21.15 -71.18
CA ARG A 11 -41.12 22.25 -71.10
C ARG A 11 -39.76 21.70 -70.65
N LEU A 12 -38.77 21.88 -71.46
CA LEU A 12 -37.35 21.68 -71.16
C LEU A 12 -36.90 22.83 -70.21
N LEU A 13 -36.39 22.49 -69.03
CA LEU A 13 -35.66 23.39 -68.19
C LEU A 13 -34.15 23.13 -68.32
N PRO A 14 -33.29 24.14 -68.35
CA PRO A 14 -31.87 23.99 -68.43
C PRO A 14 -31.23 23.47 -67.15
N LEU A 15 -30.31 22.54 -67.29
CA LEU A 15 -29.48 21.93 -66.27
C LEU A 15 -28.42 22.94 -65.80
N CYS A 16 -28.65 23.63 -64.64
CA CYS A 16 -27.62 24.40 -63.99
C CYS A 16 -26.71 23.47 -63.20
N ALA A 17 -25.53 23.25 -63.73
CA ALA A 17 -24.44 22.53 -62.96
C ALA A 17 -23.93 23.45 -61.85
N VAL A 18 -24.30 23.14 -60.60
CA VAL A 18 -23.69 23.72 -59.43
C VAL A 18 -22.41 22.96 -59.12
N LEU A 19 -21.27 23.55 -59.43
CA LEU A 19 -19.97 23.09 -58.89
C LEU A 19 -19.93 23.35 -57.41
N ALA A 20 -20.11 22.29 -56.60
CA ALA A 20 -19.79 22.32 -55.16
C ALA A 20 -18.27 22.24 -55.02
N ALA A 21 -17.64 23.39 -54.76
CA ALA A 21 -16.25 23.43 -54.33
C ALA A 21 -16.16 22.85 -52.88
N LEU A 22 -15.66 21.60 -52.78
CA LEU A 22 -15.28 21.04 -51.46
C LEU A 22 -14.06 21.82 -50.95
N CYS A 23 -14.28 22.75 -50.03
CA CYS A 23 -13.24 23.29 -49.20
C CYS A 23 -12.79 22.17 -48.24
N ALA A 24 -11.74 21.44 -48.59
CA ALA A 24 -11.02 20.57 -47.67
C ALA A 24 -10.38 21.50 -46.57
N VAL A 25 -11.02 21.57 -45.41
CA VAL A 25 -10.39 22.16 -44.24
C VAL A 25 -9.32 21.17 -43.80
N PRO A 26 -8.03 21.56 -43.79
CA PRO A 26 -7.01 20.68 -43.21
C PRO A 26 -7.39 20.45 -41.76
N ALA A 27 -7.62 19.19 -41.35
CA ALA A 27 -7.67 18.80 -39.95
C ALA A 27 -6.31 19.16 -39.37
N ALA A 28 -6.22 20.23 -38.60
CA ALA A 28 -5.06 20.53 -37.81
C ALA A 28 -4.88 19.31 -36.89
N ALA A 29 -3.82 18.55 -37.11
CA ALA A 29 -3.36 17.57 -36.14
C ALA A 29 -3.16 18.35 -34.85
N GLN A 30 -3.98 18.12 -33.85
CA GLN A 30 -3.71 18.60 -32.50
C GLN A 30 -2.45 17.87 -32.07
N ASP A 31 -1.32 18.57 -32.05
CA ASP A 31 -0.12 18.16 -31.35
C ASP A 31 -0.55 17.97 -29.89
N GLN A 32 -0.88 16.72 -29.51
CA GLN A 32 -1.05 16.38 -28.11
C GLN A 32 0.30 16.59 -27.47
N ALA A 33 0.37 17.52 -26.51
CA ALA A 33 1.56 17.72 -25.71
C ALA A 33 2.03 16.34 -25.20
N PRO A 34 3.35 16.04 -25.22
CA PRO A 34 3.85 14.76 -24.76
C PRO A 34 3.39 14.54 -23.32
N THR A 35 2.67 13.45 -23.08
CA THR A 35 2.31 13.03 -21.73
C THR A 35 3.55 12.45 -21.05
N GLY A 36 3.72 12.71 -19.77
CA GLY A 36 4.78 12.08 -18.97
C GLY A 36 4.53 10.58 -18.80
N GLU A 37 5.56 9.87 -18.40
CA GLU A 37 5.54 8.42 -18.21
C GLU A 37 5.61 8.07 -16.72
N VAL A 38 4.92 6.97 -16.33
CA VAL A 38 5.09 6.32 -15.03
C VAL A 38 6.10 5.20 -15.19
N THR A 39 7.19 5.26 -14.41
CA THR A 39 8.25 4.25 -14.39
C THR A 39 8.31 3.54 -13.04
N GLY A 40 8.95 2.37 -12.99
CA GLY A 40 9.14 1.61 -11.74
C GLY A 40 8.07 0.57 -11.47
N ALA A 41 6.97 0.50 -12.26
CA ALA A 41 6.04 -0.61 -12.19
C ALA A 41 6.76 -1.93 -12.55
N LYS A 42 6.49 -2.99 -11.79
CA LYS A 42 7.13 -4.30 -11.98
C LYS A 42 6.09 -5.34 -12.36
N ILE A 43 6.43 -6.17 -13.35
CA ILE A 43 5.62 -7.35 -13.67
C ILE A 43 5.94 -8.41 -12.62
N LEU A 44 4.91 -8.84 -11.91
CA LEU A 44 5.04 -9.85 -10.87
C LEU A 44 4.93 -11.24 -11.50
N SER A 45 5.87 -12.10 -11.15
CA SER A 45 5.83 -13.53 -11.44
C SER A 45 6.14 -14.30 -10.16
N HIS A 46 5.32 -15.30 -9.85
CA HIS A 46 5.52 -16.11 -8.67
C HIS A 46 6.49 -17.27 -8.93
N PRO A 47 7.23 -17.71 -7.91
CA PRO A 47 7.93 -18.98 -7.96
C PRO A 47 6.95 -20.12 -8.25
N SER A 48 7.40 -21.10 -9.07
CA SER A 48 6.55 -22.24 -9.48
C SER A 48 6.10 -23.15 -8.32
N TRP A 49 6.65 -22.94 -7.14
CA TRP A 49 6.28 -23.69 -5.94
C TRP A 49 5.17 -23.03 -5.11
N PHE A 50 4.72 -21.82 -5.48
CA PHE A 50 3.49 -21.28 -4.88
C PHE A 50 2.34 -22.24 -5.17
N LYS A 51 1.49 -22.45 -4.17
CA LYS A 51 0.38 -23.36 -4.30
C LYS A 51 -0.62 -22.88 -5.34
N GLU A 52 -0.87 -23.70 -6.36
CA GLU A 52 -1.98 -23.52 -7.27
C GLU A 52 -3.27 -23.98 -6.55
N SER A 53 -3.95 -23.03 -5.93
CA SER A 53 -5.17 -23.28 -5.17
C SER A 53 -6.41 -22.98 -6.01
N PHE A 54 -7.49 -23.76 -5.76
CA PHE A 54 -8.83 -23.41 -6.21
C PHE A 54 -9.48 -22.31 -5.38
N LEU A 55 -8.74 -21.75 -4.40
CA LEU A 55 -9.16 -20.72 -3.47
C LEU A 55 -10.29 -21.17 -2.54
N ASP A 56 -10.27 -22.42 -2.13
CA ASP A 56 -11.04 -22.94 -1.00
C ASP A 56 -10.13 -22.92 0.23
N LEU A 57 -10.20 -21.84 1.02
CA LEU A 57 -9.32 -21.66 2.17
C LEU A 57 -9.48 -22.74 3.25
N PRO A 58 -10.70 -23.23 3.58
CA PRO A 58 -10.88 -24.41 4.44
C PRO A 58 -10.11 -25.63 3.96
N GLU A 59 -10.21 -25.97 2.65
CA GLU A 59 -9.51 -27.11 2.06
C GLU A 59 -7.98 -26.87 2.08
N ASP A 60 -7.53 -25.70 1.62
CA ASP A 60 -6.10 -25.32 1.59
C ASP A 60 -5.44 -25.42 2.97
N VAL A 61 -6.13 -24.93 4.00
CA VAL A 61 -5.64 -24.98 5.40
C VAL A 61 -5.64 -26.41 5.94
N SER A 62 -6.63 -27.23 5.60
CA SER A 62 -6.69 -28.63 5.99
C SER A 62 -5.52 -29.44 5.40
N GLU A 63 -5.27 -29.28 4.09
CA GLU A 63 -4.15 -29.93 3.39
C GLU A 63 -2.79 -29.51 3.96
N ALA A 64 -2.62 -28.20 4.21
CA ALA A 64 -1.41 -27.68 4.84
C ALA A 64 -1.19 -28.26 6.23
N ALA A 65 -2.25 -28.35 7.04
CA ALA A 65 -2.20 -28.89 8.40
C ALA A 65 -1.85 -30.37 8.44
N GLU A 66 -2.32 -31.19 7.49
CA GLU A 66 -1.94 -32.60 7.35
C GLU A 66 -0.43 -32.77 7.12
N SER A 67 0.19 -31.81 6.45
CA SER A 67 1.63 -31.74 6.21
C SER A 67 2.42 -31.00 7.32
N GLY A 68 1.74 -30.57 8.39
CA GLY A 68 2.35 -29.82 9.49
C GLY A 68 2.68 -28.36 9.14
N LYS A 69 2.14 -27.83 8.05
CA LYS A 69 2.37 -26.48 7.55
C LYS A 69 1.27 -25.49 7.98
N HIS A 70 1.57 -24.22 7.80
CA HIS A 70 0.59 -23.12 7.83
C HIS A 70 0.36 -22.59 6.42
N VAL A 71 -0.74 -21.86 6.21
CA VAL A 71 -1.00 -21.17 4.95
C VAL A 71 -0.55 -19.71 5.04
N ILE A 72 0.12 -19.23 4.00
CA ILE A 72 0.44 -17.83 3.77
C ILE A 72 -0.40 -17.31 2.62
N LEU A 73 -1.21 -16.28 2.87
CA LEU A 73 -1.88 -15.50 1.83
C LEU A 73 -1.03 -14.25 1.52
N VAL A 74 -0.54 -14.14 0.29
CA VAL A 74 0.16 -12.95 -0.21
C VAL A 74 -0.82 -12.10 -0.99
N MET A 75 -1.30 -11.04 -0.37
CA MET A 75 -2.23 -10.09 -0.99
C MET A 75 -1.44 -9.02 -1.71
N GLU A 76 -1.58 -8.96 -3.02
CA GLU A 76 -0.77 -8.18 -3.93
C GLU A 76 -1.60 -7.51 -5.03
N MET A 77 -0.96 -6.73 -5.89
CA MET A 77 -1.58 -6.14 -7.09
C MET A 77 -0.58 -6.05 -8.24
N ASN A 78 -1.09 -6.04 -9.46
CA ASN A 78 -0.26 -5.86 -10.66
C ASN A 78 0.45 -4.50 -10.63
N GLY A 79 1.70 -4.49 -11.10
CA GLY A 79 2.51 -3.28 -11.15
C GLY A 79 3.18 -2.88 -9.83
N CYS A 80 2.87 -3.56 -8.72
CA CYS A 80 3.37 -3.25 -7.39
C CYS A 80 4.88 -3.54 -7.24
N PRO A 81 5.74 -2.53 -7.10
CA PRO A 81 7.18 -2.75 -6.97
C PRO A 81 7.56 -3.41 -5.63
N TYR A 82 6.81 -3.14 -4.57
CA TYR A 82 7.04 -3.75 -3.24
C TYR A 82 6.67 -5.23 -3.21
N CYS A 83 5.62 -5.62 -3.95
CA CYS A 83 5.22 -7.02 -4.10
C CYS A 83 6.29 -7.80 -4.87
N TYR A 84 6.80 -7.21 -5.95
CA TYR A 84 7.93 -7.76 -6.69
C TYR A 84 9.16 -7.95 -5.77
N LYS A 85 9.51 -6.91 -5.00
CA LYS A 85 10.64 -6.96 -4.07
C LYS A 85 10.45 -8.04 -3.01
N LEU A 86 9.26 -8.15 -2.41
CA LEU A 86 8.93 -9.19 -1.44
C LEU A 86 9.12 -10.60 -2.05
N VAL A 87 8.57 -10.83 -3.24
CA VAL A 87 8.67 -12.14 -3.89
C VAL A 87 10.12 -12.48 -4.22
N GLN A 88 10.89 -11.56 -4.80
CA GLN A 88 12.27 -11.80 -5.21
C GLN A 88 13.21 -12.01 -4.01
N GLU A 89 13.08 -11.22 -2.97
CA GLU A 89 14.01 -11.25 -1.84
C GLU A 89 13.61 -12.30 -0.80
N ASN A 90 12.33 -12.45 -0.48
CA ASN A 90 11.89 -13.27 0.65
C ASN A 90 11.41 -14.65 0.20
N PHE A 91 10.75 -14.76 -0.95
CA PHE A 91 10.21 -16.04 -1.40
C PHE A 91 11.08 -16.76 -2.44
N ALA A 92 11.79 -16.03 -3.31
CA ALA A 92 12.56 -16.66 -4.38
C ALA A 92 14.00 -17.02 -3.97
N THR A 93 14.54 -16.48 -2.86
CA THR A 93 15.95 -16.55 -2.51
C THR A 93 16.20 -17.47 -1.31
N ALA A 94 17.10 -18.47 -1.47
CA ALA A 94 17.57 -19.31 -0.36
C ALA A 94 18.37 -18.48 0.67
N PRO A 95 18.42 -18.89 1.95
CA PRO A 95 17.77 -20.08 2.53
C PRO A 95 16.29 -19.86 2.93
N TYR A 96 15.77 -18.63 2.84
CA TYR A 96 14.40 -18.32 3.28
C TYR A 96 13.37 -19.02 2.43
N ARG A 97 13.57 -19.08 1.11
CA ARG A 97 12.73 -19.85 0.19
C ARG A 97 12.56 -21.28 0.67
N ASP A 98 13.67 -21.95 0.98
CA ASP A 98 13.66 -23.38 1.34
C ASP A 98 12.91 -23.60 2.66
N PHE A 99 13.12 -22.70 3.64
CA PHE A 99 12.38 -22.71 4.90
C PHE A 99 10.87 -22.51 4.69
N ILE A 100 10.49 -21.58 3.82
CA ILE A 100 9.07 -21.31 3.54
C ILE A 100 8.43 -22.52 2.87
N GLN A 101 9.07 -23.11 1.86
CA GLN A 101 8.56 -24.31 1.19
C GLN A 101 8.37 -25.50 2.14
N GLU A 102 9.24 -25.65 3.12
CA GLU A 102 9.19 -26.74 4.09
C GLU A 102 8.02 -26.57 5.08
N HIS A 103 7.71 -25.32 5.47
CA HIS A 103 6.81 -25.05 6.61
C HIS A 103 5.51 -24.32 6.26
N PHE A 104 5.37 -23.87 5.01
CA PHE A 104 4.22 -23.08 4.59
C PHE A 104 3.76 -23.45 3.18
N ASP A 105 2.45 -23.40 2.96
CA ASP A 105 1.85 -23.32 1.64
C ASP A 105 1.51 -21.86 1.35
N VAL A 106 1.95 -21.36 0.17
CA VAL A 106 1.84 -19.93 -0.18
C VAL A 106 0.85 -19.75 -1.32
N ILE A 107 -0.16 -18.93 -1.11
CA ILE A 107 -1.21 -18.61 -2.08
C ILE A 107 -1.17 -17.11 -2.36
N ALA A 108 -1.09 -16.73 -3.65
CA ALA A 108 -1.14 -15.35 -4.08
C ALA A 108 -2.57 -14.92 -4.42
N LEU A 109 -2.98 -13.78 -3.91
CA LEU A 109 -4.29 -13.16 -4.11
C LEU A 109 -4.14 -11.74 -4.63
N ASN A 110 -4.90 -11.42 -5.69
CA ASN A 110 -4.91 -10.07 -6.25
C ASN A 110 -5.94 -9.19 -5.53
N THR A 111 -5.51 -8.17 -4.81
CA THR A 111 -6.41 -7.26 -4.08
C THR A 111 -7.41 -6.48 -4.97
N LYS A 112 -7.26 -6.55 -6.28
CA LYS A 112 -8.18 -5.99 -7.29
C LYS A 112 -8.84 -7.11 -8.12
N GLY A 113 -8.65 -8.39 -7.72
CA GLY A 113 -9.13 -9.55 -8.46
C GLY A 113 -10.59 -9.86 -8.18
N ASP A 114 -11.20 -10.57 -9.14
CA ASP A 114 -12.59 -11.00 -9.08
C ASP A 114 -12.74 -12.54 -8.99
N ARG A 115 -11.63 -13.29 -8.77
CA ARG A 115 -11.73 -14.73 -8.52
C ARG A 115 -12.52 -14.95 -7.23
N GLU A 116 -13.39 -15.97 -7.25
CA GLU A 116 -14.13 -16.39 -6.05
C GLU A 116 -13.20 -17.10 -5.08
N VAL A 117 -13.29 -16.73 -3.81
CA VAL A 117 -12.56 -17.33 -2.69
C VAL A 117 -13.57 -17.86 -1.67
N ALA A 118 -13.60 -19.16 -1.45
CA ALA A 118 -14.34 -19.73 -0.33
C ALA A 118 -13.57 -19.48 0.97
N VAL A 119 -14.13 -18.62 1.84
CA VAL A 119 -13.51 -18.23 3.11
C VAL A 119 -13.91 -19.19 4.23
N THR A 120 -15.13 -19.68 4.18
CA THR A 120 -15.66 -20.77 5.03
C THR A 120 -16.52 -21.67 4.17
N GLU A 121 -16.98 -22.81 4.71
CA GLU A 121 -17.92 -23.72 4.02
C GLU A 121 -19.22 -23.00 3.57
N GLU A 122 -19.58 -21.90 4.22
CA GLU A 122 -20.84 -21.20 3.98
C GLU A 122 -20.65 -19.81 3.34
N MET A 123 -19.41 -19.31 3.22
CA MET A 123 -19.13 -17.96 2.80
C MET A 123 -18.05 -17.90 1.73
N SER A 124 -18.43 -17.42 0.55
CA SER A 124 -17.52 -17.08 -0.54
C SER A 124 -17.61 -15.60 -0.86
N MET A 125 -16.51 -15.04 -1.36
CA MET A 125 -16.42 -13.66 -1.80
C MET A 125 -15.33 -13.50 -2.86
N SER A 126 -15.27 -12.38 -3.55
CA SER A 126 -14.18 -12.08 -4.47
C SER A 126 -12.87 -11.77 -3.73
N GLU A 127 -11.73 -11.91 -4.41
CA GLU A 127 -10.42 -11.56 -3.86
C GLU A 127 -10.39 -10.12 -3.32
N LYS A 128 -11.02 -9.18 -4.03
CA LYS A 128 -11.11 -7.77 -3.61
C LYS A 128 -11.95 -7.59 -2.34
N GLU A 129 -13.07 -8.31 -2.22
CA GLU A 129 -13.90 -8.27 -1.00
C GLU A 129 -13.16 -8.91 0.19
N LEU A 130 -12.40 -9.97 -0.07
CA LEU A 130 -11.53 -10.56 0.96
C LEU A 130 -10.42 -9.59 1.41
N ALA A 131 -9.84 -8.85 0.47
CA ALA A 131 -8.87 -7.81 0.80
C ALA A 131 -9.49 -6.68 1.64
N GLU A 132 -10.74 -6.30 1.37
CA GLU A 132 -11.51 -5.35 2.18
C GLU A 132 -11.82 -5.93 3.58
N LEU A 133 -12.26 -7.19 3.67
CA LEU A 133 -12.50 -7.88 4.93
C LEU A 133 -11.24 -7.91 5.81
N TYR A 134 -10.10 -8.21 5.20
CA TYR A 134 -8.81 -8.14 5.88
C TYR A 134 -8.26 -6.71 6.01
N GLN A 135 -8.98 -5.68 5.61
CA GLN A 135 -8.57 -4.27 5.70
C GLN A 135 -7.18 -4.02 5.07
N VAL A 136 -6.94 -4.61 3.89
CA VAL A 136 -5.69 -4.44 3.16
C VAL A 136 -5.63 -3.03 2.59
N ARG A 137 -4.82 -2.17 3.21
CA ARG A 137 -4.62 -0.77 2.78
C ARG A 137 -3.36 -0.58 1.96
N PHE A 138 -2.41 -1.50 2.08
CA PHE A 138 -1.10 -1.48 1.43
C PHE A 138 -0.80 -2.86 0.84
N THR A 139 -0.15 -2.87 -0.31
CA THR A 139 0.37 -4.11 -0.89
C THR A 139 1.90 -4.09 -0.93
N PRO A 140 2.56 -5.22 -0.65
CA PRO A 140 1.96 -6.50 -0.27
C PRO A 140 1.40 -6.49 1.15
N THR A 141 0.36 -7.26 1.41
CA THR A 141 -0.03 -7.66 2.77
C THR A 141 0.05 -9.17 2.85
N VAL A 142 0.73 -9.67 3.87
CA VAL A 142 0.92 -11.12 4.09
C VAL A 142 0.12 -11.53 5.33
N VAL A 143 -0.77 -12.48 5.18
CA VAL A 143 -1.61 -13.03 6.26
C VAL A 143 -1.25 -14.49 6.46
N PHE A 144 -1.05 -14.89 7.71
CA PHE A 144 -0.73 -16.26 8.09
C PHE A 144 -1.95 -16.89 8.75
N LEU A 145 -2.36 -18.05 8.26
CA LEU A 145 -3.52 -18.78 8.79
C LEU A 145 -3.07 -20.03 9.57
N ASP A 146 -3.74 -20.27 10.70
CA ASP A 146 -3.57 -21.53 11.46
C ASP A 146 -4.44 -22.67 10.89
N ALA A 147 -4.32 -23.87 11.45
CA ALA A 147 -5.08 -25.06 11.07
C ALA A 147 -6.61 -24.91 11.26
N SER A 148 -7.07 -23.84 11.86
CA SER A 148 -8.49 -23.51 12.02
C SER A 148 -8.94 -22.37 11.09
N ASN A 149 -8.16 -22.09 10.05
CA ASN A 149 -8.39 -21.00 9.10
C ASN A 149 -8.50 -19.61 9.76
N ARG A 150 -7.78 -19.40 10.89
CA ARG A 150 -7.77 -18.13 11.61
C ARG A 150 -6.48 -17.38 11.34
N PRO A 151 -6.54 -16.07 11.07
CA PRO A 151 -5.35 -15.23 11.01
C PRO A 151 -4.61 -15.21 12.35
N VAL A 152 -3.33 -15.62 12.36
CA VAL A 152 -2.46 -15.66 13.55
C VAL A 152 -1.32 -14.65 13.49
N ALA A 153 -0.99 -14.17 12.30
CA ALA A 153 -0.08 -13.08 12.08
C ALA A 153 -0.43 -12.33 10.79
N ARG A 154 -0.06 -11.06 10.75
CA ARG A 154 -0.22 -10.20 9.59
C ARG A 154 0.96 -9.25 9.46
N VAL A 155 1.43 -9.06 8.24
CA VAL A 155 2.48 -8.11 7.88
C VAL A 155 1.93 -7.20 6.79
N SER A 156 1.85 -5.90 7.04
CA SER A 156 1.46 -4.90 6.05
C SER A 156 2.71 -4.27 5.44
N GLY A 157 2.78 -4.27 4.10
CA GLY A 157 3.90 -3.77 3.33
C GLY A 157 5.12 -4.69 3.31
N TYR A 158 6.15 -4.26 2.57
CA TYR A 158 7.40 -5.00 2.45
C TYR A 158 8.18 -5.02 3.78
N ARG A 159 8.77 -6.16 4.08
CA ARG A 159 9.78 -6.35 5.13
C ARG A 159 11.05 -6.93 4.53
N ASN A 160 12.21 -6.49 5.02
CA ASN A 160 13.47 -7.14 4.68
C ASN A 160 13.46 -8.60 5.16
N ARG A 161 14.43 -9.37 4.69
CA ARG A 161 14.51 -10.81 4.96
C ARG A 161 14.54 -11.16 6.44
N ASP A 162 15.33 -10.42 7.22
CA ASP A 162 15.54 -10.72 8.63
C ASP A 162 14.28 -10.42 9.46
N ASP A 163 13.65 -9.27 9.23
CA ASP A 163 12.38 -8.94 9.88
C ASP A 163 11.25 -9.89 9.46
N PHE A 164 11.22 -10.31 8.18
CA PHE A 164 10.23 -11.26 7.70
C PHE A 164 10.46 -12.67 8.29
N LYS A 165 11.73 -13.06 8.47
CA LYS A 165 12.10 -14.33 9.10
C LYS A 165 11.61 -14.42 10.54
N VAL A 166 11.64 -13.31 11.29
CA VAL A 166 11.08 -13.27 12.65
C VAL A 166 9.59 -13.63 12.65
N VAL A 167 8.83 -13.16 11.65
CA VAL A 167 7.41 -13.50 11.53
C VAL A 167 7.22 -14.96 11.13
N LEU A 168 8.03 -15.46 10.21
CA LEU A 168 8.01 -16.87 9.80
C LEU A 168 8.29 -17.79 11.01
N ASP A 169 9.30 -17.47 11.82
CA ASP A 169 9.64 -18.22 13.02
C ASP A 169 8.51 -18.18 14.06
N TYR A 170 7.93 -16.99 14.29
CA TYR A 170 6.79 -16.80 15.18
C TYR A 170 5.62 -17.72 14.84
N VAL A 171 5.29 -17.84 13.56
CA VAL A 171 4.18 -18.67 13.11
C VAL A 171 4.57 -20.16 13.14
N HIS A 172 5.76 -20.51 12.63
CA HIS A 172 6.27 -21.89 12.61
C HIS A 172 6.38 -22.48 14.02
N GLU A 173 6.97 -21.73 14.97
CA GLU A 173 7.10 -22.13 16.38
C GLU A 173 5.74 -22.10 17.13
N ARG A 174 4.66 -21.64 16.47
CA ARG A 174 3.32 -21.42 17.09
C ARG A 174 3.38 -20.52 18.32
N ALA A 175 4.31 -19.57 18.33
CA ALA A 175 4.50 -18.65 19.43
C ALA A 175 3.27 -17.75 19.66
N TYR A 176 2.41 -17.59 18.66
CA TYR A 176 1.11 -16.91 18.75
C TYR A 176 0.13 -17.50 19.79
N LEU A 177 0.37 -18.73 20.24
CA LEU A 177 -0.39 -19.33 21.34
C LEU A 177 0.04 -18.82 22.74
N GLN A 178 1.18 -18.15 22.85
CA GLN A 178 1.78 -17.79 24.14
C GLN A 178 2.07 -16.29 24.28
N GLN A 179 2.38 -15.60 23.19
CA GLN A 179 2.79 -14.19 23.20
C GLN A 179 2.40 -13.49 21.90
N THR A 180 2.43 -12.16 21.93
CA THR A 180 2.21 -11.35 20.73
C THR A 180 3.41 -11.39 19.80
N LEU A 181 3.20 -11.08 18.50
CA LEU A 181 4.30 -10.91 17.54
C LEU A 181 5.30 -9.83 18.00
N ASN A 182 4.81 -8.77 18.63
CA ASN A 182 5.65 -7.69 19.14
C ASN A 182 6.61 -8.17 20.23
N ASP A 183 6.10 -8.90 21.20
CA ASP A 183 6.92 -9.43 22.31
C ASP A 183 7.95 -10.44 21.76
N TYR A 184 7.54 -11.31 20.84
CA TYR A 184 8.41 -12.26 20.20
C TYR A 184 9.52 -11.57 19.39
N ALA A 185 9.15 -10.58 18.56
CA ALA A 185 10.10 -9.81 17.76
C ALA A 185 11.08 -9.01 18.64
N ALA A 186 10.58 -8.41 19.72
CA ALA A 186 11.43 -7.67 20.67
C ALA A 186 12.49 -8.55 21.32
N ALA A 187 12.15 -9.82 21.63
CA ALA A 187 13.11 -10.79 22.21
C ALA A 187 14.16 -11.27 21.18
N LYS A 188 13.87 -11.21 19.88
CA LYS A 188 14.77 -11.66 18.79
C LYS A 188 15.63 -10.52 18.22
N ARG A 189 15.27 -9.27 18.43
CA ARG A 189 16.02 -8.10 17.92
C ARG A 189 17.32 -7.89 18.68
N PRO A 190 18.37 -7.37 18.00
CA PRO A 190 19.58 -6.92 18.67
C PRO A 190 19.26 -5.85 19.70
N SER A 191 20.01 -5.81 20.79
CA SER A 191 19.73 -4.94 21.92
C SER A 191 19.87 -3.45 21.60
N GLU A 192 20.89 -3.07 20.86
CA GLU A 192 21.19 -1.68 20.50
C GLU A 192 21.97 -1.65 19.18
N VAL A 193 21.39 -1.11 18.12
CA VAL A 193 22.00 -0.96 16.79
C VAL A 193 21.85 0.43 16.21
N TYR A 194 21.03 1.30 16.88
CA TYR A 194 20.70 2.62 16.43
C TYR A 194 20.83 3.64 17.58
N SER A 195 21.30 4.83 17.26
CA SER A 195 21.30 5.98 18.16
C SER A 195 20.41 7.07 17.59
N PHE A 196 19.50 7.59 18.40
CA PHE A 196 18.58 8.63 18.00
C PHE A 196 19.30 9.83 17.36
N ARG A 197 18.91 10.18 16.15
CA ARG A 197 19.54 11.24 15.37
C ARG A 197 18.78 12.56 15.56
N GLU A 198 19.52 13.66 15.69
CA GLU A 198 18.91 14.99 15.69
C GLU A 198 18.42 15.33 14.26
N HIS A 199 17.22 15.90 14.19
CA HIS A 199 16.62 16.35 12.95
C HIS A 199 15.89 17.69 13.16
N PRO A 200 16.07 18.70 12.28
CA PRO A 200 15.60 20.06 12.54
C PRO A 200 14.08 20.20 12.63
N GLN A 201 13.32 19.28 12.04
CA GLN A 201 11.86 19.32 12.06
C GLN A 201 11.24 18.44 13.12
N ILE A 202 12.01 17.59 13.82
CA ILE A 202 11.51 16.80 14.95
C ILE A 202 11.35 17.72 16.16
N GLN A 203 10.13 17.83 16.64
CA GLN A 203 9.77 18.63 17.81
C GLN A 203 9.71 17.75 19.06
N LYS A 204 10.10 18.31 20.19
CA LYS A 204 10.01 17.67 21.52
C LYS A 204 8.72 18.15 22.17
N ILE A 205 7.67 17.34 22.11
CA ILE A 205 6.33 17.64 22.62
C ILE A 205 5.87 16.44 23.44
N ASP A 206 5.61 16.66 24.73
CA ASP A 206 5.10 15.62 25.62
C ASP A 206 3.55 15.63 25.70
N ASP A 207 2.93 16.78 25.46
CA ASP A 207 1.47 16.90 25.35
C ASP A 207 1.06 16.97 23.86
N LEU A 208 0.76 15.79 23.28
CA LEU A 208 0.38 15.68 21.88
C LEU A 208 -1.03 16.23 21.60
N ALA A 209 -1.88 16.32 22.64
CA ALA A 209 -3.21 16.93 22.49
C ALA A 209 -3.12 18.45 22.26
N SER A 210 -2.05 19.09 22.74
CA SER A 210 -1.83 20.53 22.54
C SER A 210 -1.60 20.93 21.08
N VAL A 211 -1.31 19.97 20.20
CA VAL A 211 -1.08 20.15 18.75
C VAL A 211 -2.05 19.32 17.89
N ALA A 212 -3.08 18.73 18.48
CA ALA A 212 -4.00 17.82 17.80
C ALA A 212 -4.92 18.51 16.77
N ASP A 213 -5.00 19.84 16.78
CA ASP A 213 -5.74 20.65 15.80
C ASP A 213 -5.02 20.78 14.44
N ARG A 214 -3.76 20.37 14.37
CA ARG A 214 -2.90 20.38 13.20
C ARG A 214 -2.54 18.96 12.76
N PRO A 215 -2.21 18.77 11.46
CA PRO A 215 -1.65 17.49 11.02
C PRO A 215 -0.40 17.13 11.83
N LEU A 216 -0.41 15.94 12.42
CA LEU A 216 0.62 15.45 13.32
C LEU A 216 1.19 14.14 12.80
N ALA A 217 2.51 14.03 12.76
CA ALA A 217 3.25 12.81 12.42
C ALA A 217 3.97 12.29 13.68
N LEU A 218 3.60 11.11 14.15
CA LEU A 218 4.30 10.42 15.24
C LEU A 218 5.27 9.41 14.65
N LEU A 219 6.57 9.71 14.74
CA LEU A 219 7.66 8.84 14.32
C LEU A 219 8.06 7.93 15.48
N PHE A 220 7.73 6.65 15.37
CA PHE A 220 8.11 5.63 16.34
C PHE A 220 9.46 5.03 15.96
N GLU A 221 10.43 5.16 16.85
CA GLU A 221 11.78 4.62 16.74
C GLU A 221 12.18 3.94 18.06
N ASP A 222 13.21 3.13 18.03
CA ASP A 222 13.90 2.61 19.23
C ASP A 222 15.36 2.27 18.93
N VAL A 223 16.14 1.99 19.97
CA VAL A 223 17.57 1.66 19.82
C VAL A 223 17.84 0.35 19.10
N ALA A 224 16.84 -0.50 18.86
CA ALA A 224 16.95 -1.72 18.05
C ALA A 224 16.50 -1.52 16.58
N CYS A 225 16.22 -0.30 16.18
CA CYS A 225 15.72 0.03 14.86
C CYS A 225 16.81 -0.08 13.78
N VAL A 226 16.85 -1.18 13.06
CA VAL A 226 17.84 -1.42 11.98
C VAL A 226 17.65 -0.48 10.80
N ALA A 227 16.41 -0.09 10.49
CA ALA A 227 16.08 0.72 9.32
C ALA A 227 16.02 2.23 9.59
N CYS A 228 16.20 2.67 10.85
CA CYS A 228 16.10 4.09 11.20
C CYS A 228 17.19 4.96 10.56
N ASP A 229 18.44 4.46 10.49
CA ASP A 229 19.51 5.18 9.79
C ASP A 229 19.16 5.42 8.33
N ALA A 230 18.63 4.40 7.64
CA ALA A 230 18.22 4.54 6.23
C ALA A 230 17.05 5.54 6.06
N LEU A 231 16.10 5.60 7.00
CA LEU A 231 15.04 6.61 6.99
C LEU A 231 15.62 8.03 7.10
N HIS A 232 16.54 8.23 8.06
CA HIS A 232 17.14 9.55 8.30
C HIS A 232 18.09 10.00 7.19
N ASP A 233 18.90 9.09 6.65
CA ASP A 233 19.84 9.39 5.55
C ASP A 233 19.14 9.52 4.19
N GLY A 234 18.00 8.87 4.03
CA GLY A 234 17.20 8.89 2.81
C GLY A 234 16.06 9.89 2.87
N HIS A 235 14.88 9.41 3.25
CA HIS A 235 13.63 10.21 3.14
C HIS A 235 13.66 11.48 3.98
N LEU A 236 14.12 11.43 5.24
CA LEU A 236 14.16 12.62 6.10
C LEU A 236 15.27 13.61 5.73
N ALA A 237 16.20 13.24 4.84
CA ALA A 237 17.18 14.15 4.25
C ALA A 237 16.76 14.68 2.87
N ASP A 238 15.71 14.14 2.26
CA ASP A 238 15.26 14.52 0.93
C ASP A 238 14.59 15.92 0.93
N PRO A 239 15.01 16.87 0.05
CA PRO A 239 14.47 18.23 0.05
C PRO A 239 12.96 18.33 -0.22
N GLU A 240 12.39 17.43 -1.04
CA GLU A 240 10.94 17.41 -1.33
C GLU A 240 10.17 16.91 -0.11
N ILE A 241 10.67 15.89 0.56
CA ILE A 241 10.08 15.38 1.80
C ILE A 241 10.16 16.42 2.91
N LEU A 242 11.30 17.11 3.05
CA LEU A 242 11.47 18.18 4.03
C LEU A 242 10.47 19.34 3.81
N GLU A 243 10.14 19.65 2.55
CA GLU A 243 9.12 20.65 2.25
C GLU A 243 7.71 20.19 2.68
N ILE A 244 7.36 18.94 2.39
CA ILE A 244 6.07 18.34 2.82
C ILE A 244 5.95 18.32 4.35
N LEU A 245 7.02 17.96 5.04
CA LEU A 245 7.06 17.89 6.51
C LEU A 245 6.80 19.23 7.19
N LYS A 246 7.00 20.39 6.52
CA LYS A 246 6.60 21.70 7.07
C LYS A 246 5.10 21.83 7.28
N GLY A 247 4.29 21.04 6.57
CA GLY A 247 2.85 20.95 6.75
C GLY A 247 2.40 20.04 7.90
N LEU A 248 3.34 19.40 8.59
CA LEU A 248 3.10 18.46 9.68
C LEU A 248 3.84 18.91 10.96
N THR A 249 3.29 18.60 12.12
CA THR A 249 4.04 18.58 13.36
C THR A 249 4.68 17.20 13.51
N LEU A 250 6.01 17.10 13.36
CA LEU A 250 6.72 15.82 13.48
C LEU A 250 7.24 15.65 14.90
N VAL A 251 6.81 14.57 15.59
CA VAL A 251 7.24 14.22 16.94
C VAL A 251 7.78 12.80 16.95
N ARG A 252 8.98 12.62 17.51
CA ARG A 252 9.57 11.29 17.70
C ARG A 252 9.19 10.71 19.06
N LEU A 253 8.80 9.43 19.05
CA LEU A 253 8.48 8.65 20.23
C LEU A 253 9.39 7.41 20.28
N ASP A 254 10.14 7.26 21.39
CA ASP A 254 10.90 6.04 21.66
C ASP A 254 9.94 4.95 22.16
N THR A 255 9.79 3.85 21.41
CA THR A 255 8.87 2.75 21.74
C THR A 255 9.20 2.03 23.05
N ARG A 256 10.36 2.29 23.65
CA ARG A 256 10.80 1.72 24.93
C ARG A 256 10.65 2.69 26.11
N SER A 257 10.37 3.97 25.83
CA SER A 257 10.29 5.01 26.86
C SER A 257 9.02 4.88 27.71
N GLU A 258 9.21 4.95 29.02
CA GLU A 258 8.14 5.01 30.02
C GLU A 258 7.94 6.44 30.58
N ALA A 259 8.56 7.46 29.95
CA ALA A 259 8.32 8.85 30.30
C ALA A 259 6.84 9.21 30.09
N PRO A 260 6.22 9.99 30.99
CA PRO A 260 4.81 10.35 30.87
C PRO A 260 4.61 11.31 29.68
N ILE A 261 3.57 11.05 28.88
CA ILE A 261 3.11 11.92 27.80
C ILE A 261 1.58 11.99 27.81
N ILE A 262 1.01 12.95 27.10
CA ILE A 262 -0.42 13.00 26.75
C ILE A 262 -0.56 12.60 25.30
N ASP A 263 -1.42 11.62 25.00
CA ASP A 263 -1.69 11.16 23.64
C ASP A 263 -2.49 12.20 22.81
N PRO A 264 -2.64 12.04 21.49
CA PRO A 264 -3.41 12.98 20.67
C PRO A 264 -4.90 13.11 21.05
N MET A 265 -5.44 12.19 21.83
CA MET A 265 -6.82 12.20 22.33
C MET A 265 -6.97 12.80 23.74
N GLY A 266 -5.83 13.22 24.38
CA GLY A 266 -5.80 13.84 25.69
C GLY A 266 -5.66 12.86 26.86
N ASN A 267 -5.34 11.58 26.61
CA ASN A 267 -5.15 10.60 27.68
C ASN A 267 -3.68 10.57 28.14
N ALA A 268 -3.50 10.43 29.46
CA ALA A 268 -2.16 10.22 30.03
C ALA A 268 -1.66 8.81 29.68
N THR A 269 -0.45 8.71 29.15
CA THR A 269 0.17 7.45 28.70
C THR A 269 1.70 7.56 28.72
N THR A 270 2.38 6.59 28.11
CA THR A 270 3.81 6.63 27.81
C THR A 270 4.03 6.27 26.33
N PRO A 271 5.15 6.65 25.70
CA PRO A 271 5.45 6.23 24.32
C PRO A 271 5.36 4.72 24.12
N LYS A 272 5.87 3.93 25.07
CA LYS A 272 5.80 2.46 25.06
C LYS A 272 4.35 1.96 25.09
N ALA A 273 3.53 2.47 25.99
CA ALA A 273 2.13 2.07 26.13
C ALA A 273 1.31 2.52 24.90
N LEU A 274 1.59 3.71 24.37
CA LEU A 274 0.95 4.23 23.16
C LEU A 274 1.31 3.38 21.95
N ALA A 275 2.58 3.07 21.73
CA ALA A 275 3.03 2.18 20.65
C ALA A 275 2.34 0.80 20.72
N ALA A 276 2.25 0.22 21.92
CA ALA A 276 1.56 -1.05 22.15
C ALA A 276 0.06 -0.96 21.83
N SER A 277 -0.63 0.09 22.32
CA SER A 277 -2.07 0.29 22.09
C SER A 277 -2.40 0.52 20.62
N MET A 278 -1.48 1.14 19.87
CA MET A 278 -1.60 1.37 18.43
C MET A 278 -1.15 0.16 17.59
N GLY A 279 -0.64 -0.90 18.23
CA GLY A 279 -0.17 -2.10 17.56
C GLY A 279 1.06 -1.86 16.68
N ILE A 280 1.96 -0.95 17.06
CA ILE A 280 3.22 -0.71 16.34
C ILE A 280 4.09 -1.95 16.40
N GLN A 281 4.26 -2.63 15.27
CA GLN A 281 5.02 -3.89 15.15
C GLN A 281 6.39 -3.72 14.51
N TYR A 282 6.63 -2.55 13.94
CA TYR A 282 7.85 -2.28 13.18
C TYR A 282 8.36 -0.87 13.47
N THR A 283 9.67 -0.74 13.58
CA THR A 283 10.37 0.56 13.64
C THR A 283 11.34 0.66 12.46
N PRO A 284 11.41 1.84 11.79
CA PRO A 284 10.61 3.02 12.05
C PRO A 284 9.16 2.89 11.55
N SER A 285 8.21 3.46 12.28
CA SER A 285 6.83 3.63 11.83
C SER A 285 6.41 5.08 11.99
N ILE A 286 5.60 5.58 11.06
CA ILE A 286 5.04 6.93 11.15
C ILE A 286 3.51 6.82 11.16
N VAL A 287 2.89 7.28 12.23
CA VAL A 287 1.43 7.36 12.32
C VAL A 287 0.99 8.81 12.16
N LEU A 288 0.09 9.04 11.24
CA LEU A 288 -0.36 10.36 10.82
C LEU A 288 -1.75 10.65 11.37
N PHE A 289 -1.85 11.74 12.10
CA PHE A 289 -3.08 12.22 12.74
C PHE A 289 -3.51 13.57 12.17
N ASP A 290 -4.78 13.84 12.26
CA ASP A 290 -5.34 15.19 12.21
C ASP A 290 -6.59 15.27 13.09
N ARG A 291 -6.73 16.38 13.83
CA ARG A 291 -7.84 16.60 14.76
C ARG A 291 -8.02 15.45 15.77
N GLY A 292 -6.90 14.97 16.33
CA GLY A 292 -6.87 13.88 17.32
C GLY A 292 -7.21 12.50 16.78
N ARG A 293 -7.46 12.34 15.47
CA ARG A 293 -7.82 11.06 14.84
C ARG A 293 -6.68 10.57 13.97
N GLU A 294 -6.36 9.28 14.07
CA GLU A 294 -5.49 8.63 13.10
C GLU A 294 -6.13 8.64 11.70
N ILE A 295 -5.38 9.12 10.72
CA ILE A 295 -5.78 9.16 9.32
C ILE A 295 -5.19 7.98 8.57
N THR A 296 -3.87 7.78 8.67
CA THR A 296 -3.15 6.69 8.04
C THR A 296 -1.80 6.49 8.72
N ARG A 297 -1.06 5.46 8.31
CA ARG A 297 0.27 5.16 8.85
C ARG A 297 1.21 4.60 7.80
N ILE A 298 2.51 4.74 8.02
CA ILE A 298 3.59 4.14 7.26
C ILE A 298 4.30 3.16 8.20
N GLU A 299 4.14 1.87 7.98
CA GLU A 299 4.74 0.80 8.80
C GLU A 299 5.70 -0.09 8.00
N SER A 300 6.09 0.35 6.79
CA SER A 300 6.94 -0.42 5.90
C SER A 300 7.81 0.48 5.04
N LEU A 301 8.75 -0.13 4.33
CA LEU A 301 9.47 0.57 3.28
C LEU A 301 8.47 1.11 2.25
N LEU A 302 8.54 2.42 1.99
CA LEU A 302 7.96 3.06 0.83
C LEU A 302 9.07 3.75 0.04
N TYR A 303 9.01 3.70 -1.28
CA TYR A 303 9.86 4.52 -2.12
C TYR A 303 9.48 5.99 -1.99
N ARG A 304 10.42 6.88 -2.31
CA ARG A 304 10.31 8.33 -2.08
C ARG A 304 8.97 8.93 -2.54
N TYR A 305 8.53 8.60 -3.75
CA TYR A 305 7.29 9.14 -4.32
C TYR A 305 6.05 8.76 -3.48
N HIS A 306 5.93 7.50 -3.11
CA HIS A 306 4.83 7.02 -2.29
C HIS A 306 4.94 7.52 -0.83
N PHE A 307 6.16 7.55 -0.28
CA PHE A 307 6.40 8.09 1.06
C PHE A 307 5.95 9.55 1.17
N GLY A 308 6.41 10.39 0.23
CA GLY A 308 6.00 11.80 0.13
C GLY A 308 4.50 11.95 -0.10
N GLY A 309 3.92 11.13 -0.98
CA GLY A 309 2.48 11.14 -1.26
C GLY A 309 1.62 10.84 -0.04
N VAL A 310 2.03 9.87 0.81
CA VAL A 310 1.32 9.56 2.06
C VAL A 310 1.43 10.69 3.08
N LEU A 311 2.61 11.33 3.21
CA LEU A 311 2.76 12.50 4.07
C LEU A 311 1.91 13.68 3.58
N GLU A 312 1.96 13.97 2.28
CA GLU A 312 1.20 15.05 1.65
C GLU A 312 -0.31 14.84 1.75
N TYR A 313 -0.77 13.60 1.66
CA TYR A 313 -2.17 13.22 1.84
C TYR A 313 -2.75 13.75 3.16
N VAL A 314 -1.96 13.73 4.24
CA VAL A 314 -2.39 14.23 5.55
C VAL A 314 -2.04 15.71 5.72
N ALA A 315 -0.85 16.14 5.33
CA ALA A 315 -0.42 17.53 5.41
C ALA A 315 -1.39 18.49 4.68
N GLY A 316 -1.83 18.09 3.49
CA GLY A 316 -2.80 18.83 2.65
C GLY A 316 -4.27 18.49 2.93
N ARG A 317 -4.56 17.63 3.90
CA ARG A 317 -5.92 17.13 4.19
C ARG A 317 -6.63 16.51 2.98
N HIS A 318 -5.90 15.90 2.07
CA HIS A 318 -6.48 15.26 0.88
C HIS A 318 -7.38 14.07 1.23
N TYR A 319 -7.25 13.50 2.43
CA TYR A 319 -8.13 12.46 2.96
C TYR A 319 -9.60 12.91 3.06
N GLU A 320 -9.89 14.21 3.12
CA GLU A 320 -11.26 14.71 3.12
C GLU A 320 -11.94 14.49 1.75
N ARG A 321 -11.15 14.54 0.67
CA ARG A 321 -11.63 14.28 -0.71
C ARG A 321 -11.45 12.82 -1.13
N TYR A 322 -10.45 12.14 -0.60
CA TYR A 322 -10.11 10.75 -0.93
C TYR A 322 -10.11 9.89 0.35
N PRO A 323 -11.28 9.59 0.95
CA PRO A 323 -11.35 8.98 2.29
C PRO A 323 -10.97 7.50 2.33
N GLY A 324 -10.84 6.84 1.18
CA GLY A 324 -10.55 5.39 1.10
C GLY A 324 -9.11 5.07 1.43
N SER A 325 -8.18 5.63 0.67
CA SER A 325 -6.75 5.31 0.79
C SER A 325 -5.88 6.48 0.36
N PRO A 326 -4.68 6.66 0.94
CA PRO A 326 -3.70 7.60 0.41
C PRO A 326 -3.32 7.29 -1.04
N PHE A 327 -3.42 6.04 -1.48
CA PHE A 327 -3.14 5.66 -2.87
C PHE A 327 -4.18 6.17 -3.85
N ASP A 328 -5.44 6.32 -3.46
CA ASP A 328 -6.47 6.96 -4.32
C ASP A 328 -6.08 8.42 -4.64
N TYR A 329 -5.51 9.13 -3.68
CA TYR A 329 -4.95 10.47 -3.88
C TYR A 329 -3.69 10.42 -4.76
N ILE A 330 -2.76 9.51 -4.47
CA ILE A 330 -1.49 9.38 -5.20
C ILE A 330 -1.75 9.02 -6.67
N ASP A 331 -2.72 8.18 -6.97
CA ASP A 331 -3.13 7.83 -8.35
C ASP A 331 -3.62 9.05 -9.11
N VAL A 332 -4.47 9.87 -8.50
CA VAL A 332 -4.96 11.13 -9.11
C VAL A 332 -3.80 12.10 -9.31
N LYS A 333 -2.94 12.30 -8.32
CA LYS A 333 -1.73 13.12 -8.42
C LYS A 333 -0.82 12.65 -9.55
N THR A 334 -0.62 11.34 -9.68
CA THR A 334 0.18 10.73 -10.74
C THR A 334 -0.41 11.04 -12.12
N ALA A 335 -1.73 10.88 -12.27
CA ALA A 335 -2.42 11.20 -13.51
C ALA A 335 -2.31 12.70 -13.88
N GLU A 336 -2.43 13.60 -12.91
CA GLU A 336 -2.26 15.05 -13.11
C GLU A 336 -0.83 15.41 -13.53
N LEU A 337 0.18 14.81 -12.89
CA LEU A 337 1.59 15.04 -13.22
C LEU A 337 1.92 14.55 -14.64
N THR A 338 1.48 13.34 -14.99
CA THR A 338 1.73 12.78 -16.33
C THR A 338 0.98 13.55 -17.41
N ALA A 339 -0.26 13.98 -17.16
CA ALA A 339 -1.00 14.85 -18.07
C ALA A 339 -0.28 16.21 -18.28
N ALA A 340 0.44 16.68 -17.27
CA ALA A 340 1.29 17.89 -17.37
C ALA A 340 2.68 17.63 -18.01
N GLY A 341 2.92 16.43 -18.57
CA GLY A 341 4.17 16.06 -19.22
C GLY A 341 5.32 15.72 -18.26
N LYS A 342 5.05 15.49 -16.97
CA LYS A 342 6.07 15.13 -15.96
C LYS A 342 6.16 13.62 -15.82
N ASN A 343 7.38 13.09 -15.85
CA ASN A 343 7.62 11.69 -15.53
C ASN A 343 7.53 11.45 -14.03
N VAL A 344 6.98 10.30 -13.64
CA VAL A 344 6.84 9.86 -12.25
C VAL A 344 7.52 8.52 -12.08
N SER A 345 8.47 8.41 -11.14
CA SER A 345 9.05 7.12 -10.72
C SER A 345 8.37 6.64 -9.45
N ILE A 346 7.76 5.46 -9.50
CA ILE A 346 7.10 4.82 -8.34
C ILE A 346 8.01 3.83 -7.61
N ALA A 347 9.23 3.61 -8.12
CA ALA A 347 10.26 2.82 -7.48
C ALA A 347 11.60 3.53 -7.71
N ASP A 348 12.20 3.97 -6.63
CA ASP A 348 13.58 4.49 -6.64
C ASP A 348 14.52 3.27 -6.64
N GLU A 349 15.53 3.28 -7.53
CA GLU A 349 16.60 2.28 -7.54
C GLU A 349 17.80 2.76 -6.72
#